data_460005d087ee3aca4229e183bd7f5d89
#
_entry.id   460005d087ee3aca4229e183bd7f5d89
#
_cell.length_a   1.000
_cell.length_b   1.000
_cell.length_c   1.000
_cell.angle_alpha   90.00
_cell.angle_beta   90.00
_cell.angle_gamma   90.00
#
_symmetry.space_group_name_H-M   'P 1'
#
loop_
_entity.id
_entity.type
_entity.pdbx_description
1 polymer ?
#
loop_
_entity_poly.entity_id
_entity_poly.type
_entity_poly.pdbx_seq_one_letter_code
_entity_poly.pdbx_strand_id
1 'polypeptide(L)'
;MITCYTRNGEVDKAMELFGSLPCRYRKGVACWNAMISGYVKKGRVDEAKRLFDEMPVKNIISWNSMLAGYTQNRKMRLGLEFFNEMGERDVVSWNLMVDGFVQVGDLDSAWKFFQEIPKPNVVSWVTMLSGFARNGNILECRRLFDQMPSRNIVSWNAMISAYVQRCEIDEASRLFEEMPERDSVSWTTMINGYVRVGKLDEARDLLNEMPYRNIGAQTTMISGYIQCNKVDEARKLFDEISTWDVVCWNAMIAGYVHHGRINEALCLSKQMVNKDTVTWNTIISCYAQVGQMDRAVKIFEDMEEKDLVSWNSLIAGFMLNGQNLDALKSFALMGNEGEKPDQLSFACGLSSCATIAALQVGKQLHQVVVKSGYLNHLVVNNALITMYAKCGRILEAELVFNGICDADVISWNSLIGGYAINGYGKEALQLFEEMASEGMAPDEVTFIGILSACNHAGMVDHGLKLFKCMSKVYAIEPLAEHYACMVDLLGRVGRLDEAFEMVRGMKVKANAGVWGALLGACRAHGNLELGRLAAHKLSEFEPHKTSNYVLLSNIHAEANRWNEAQEVRMLMNAGGAVKEPGCSWVEVRNQVHGFLSDDSTQSRLDIDVTLASLTSHIRNAFHISEVTA
;
A
#
# COMPACT_ATOMS: atom_id res chain seq x y z
N MET A 1 31.29 -7.82 28.33
CA MET A 1 29.87 -8.13 28.54
C MET A 1 28.98 -6.89 28.36
N ILE A 2 29.16 -5.77 29.06
CA ILE A 2 28.37 -4.54 28.88
C ILE A 2 28.31 -4.13 27.40
N THR A 3 29.47 -4.05 26.73
CA THR A 3 29.55 -3.72 25.29
C THR A 3 28.78 -4.70 24.39
N CYS A 4 28.71 -6.00 24.76
CA CYS A 4 27.93 -6.98 24.02
C CYS A 4 26.43 -6.73 24.19
N TYR A 5 25.94 -6.53 25.40
CA TYR A 5 24.54 -6.22 25.67
C TYR A 5 24.10 -4.91 25.01
N THR A 6 24.92 -3.84 25.07
CA THR A 6 24.62 -2.58 24.43
C THR A 6 24.62 -2.66 22.90
N ARG A 7 25.51 -3.51 22.29
CA ARG A 7 25.50 -3.76 20.84
C ARG A 7 24.26 -4.54 20.39
N ASN A 8 23.79 -5.49 21.20
CA ASN A 8 22.58 -6.27 20.93
C ASN A 8 21.28 -5.51 21.29
N GLY A 9 21.39 -4.27 21.77
CA GLY A 9 20.24 -3.46 22.13
C GLY A 9 19.59 -3.79 23.48
N GLU A 10 20.16 -4.70 24.28
CA GLU A 10 19.67 -5.07 25.62
C GLU A 10 20.23 -4.11 26.68
N VAL A 11 19.86 -2.82 26.57
CA VAL A 11 20.46 -1.75 27.37
C VAL A 11 20.09 -1.88 28.86
N ASP A 12 18.90 -2.38 29.18
CA ASP A 12 18.44 -2.54 30.56
C ASP A 12 19.22 -3.66 31.27
N LYS A 13 19.49 -4.79 30.61
CA LYS A 13 20.39 -5.82 31.12
C LYS A 13 21.82 -5.32 31.28
N ALA A 14 22.27 -4.49 30.34
CA ALA A 14 23.57 -3.85 30.45
C ALA A 14 23.66 -2.94 31.67
N MET A 15 22.57 -2.24 32.02
CA MET A 15 22.47 -1.35 33.19
C MET A 15 22.47 -2.13 34.52
N GLU A 16 21.72 -3.24 34.59
CA GLU A 16 21.75 -4.14 35.74
C GLU A 16 23.20 -4.66 36.01
N LEU A 17 23.85 -5.10 34.93
CA LEU A 17 25.25 -5.55 35.02
C LEU A 17 26.19 -4.42 35.44
N PHE A 18 26.02 -3.20 34.87
CA PHE A 18 26.76 -2.02 35.22
C PHE A 18 26.57 -1.65 36.69
N GLY A 19 25.33 -1.77 37.20
CA GLY A 19 24.96 -1.55 38.59
C GLY A 19 25.58 -2.56 39.55
N SER A 20 25.72 -3.82 39.15
CA SER A 20 26.28 -4.90 39.98
C SER A 20 27.81 -4.90 40.05
N LEU A 21 28.49 -4.13 39.18
CA LEU A 21 29.95 -4.08 39.17
C LEU A 21 30.52 -3.45 40.47
N PRO A 22 31.57 -4.00 41.08
CA PRO A 22 32.30 -3.39 42.19
C PRO A 22 32.79 -1.97 41.79
N CYS A 23 32.79 -1.03 42.77
CA CYS A 23 33.15 0.36 42.53
C CYS A 23 34.50 0.56 41.80
N ARG A 24 35.46 -0.36 41.99
CA ARG A 24 36.77 -0.32 41.31
C ARG A 24 36.68 -0.54 39.80
N TYR A 25 35.69 -1.28 39.31
CA TYR A 25 35.46 -1.56 37.87
C TYR A 25 34.50 -0.53 37.23
N ARG A 26 33.61 0.10 38.02
CA ARG A 26 32.75 1.19 37.54
C ARG A 26 33.52 2.46 37.17
N LYS A 27 34.75 2.64 37.71
CA LYS A 27 35.59 3.80 37.45
C LYS A 27 36.21 3.82 36.04
N GLY A 28 36.10 2.73 35.26
CA GLY A 28 36.62 2.68 33.90
C GLY A 28 35.79 3.51 32.92
N VAL A 29 36.39 4.55 32.34
CA VAL A 29 35.75 5.43 31.32
C VAL A 29 35.09 4.65 30.17
N ALA A 30 35.69 3.50 29.81
CA ALA A 30 35.18 2.62 28.74
C ALA A 30 33.78 2.04 29.03
N CYS A 31 33.50 1.71 30.30
CA CYS A 31 32.19 1.15 30.70
C CYS A 31 31.08 2.24 30.61
N TRP A 32 31.41 3.44 31.07
CA TRP A 32 30.51 4.60 30.97
C TRP A 32 30.22 4.92 29.52
N ASN A 33 31.24 5.03 28.66
CA ASN A 33 31.07 5.31 27.24
C ASN A 33 30.24 4.24 26.53
N ALA A 34 30.43 2.94 26.89
CA ALA A 34 29.62 1.85 26.34
C ALA A 34 28.12 2.00 26.72
N MET A 35 27.83 2.36 27.97
CA MET A 35 26.47 2.59 28.44
C MET A 35 25.83 3.79 27.77
N ILE A 36 26.52 4.95 27.72
CA ILE A 36 26.06 6.15 27.02
C ILE A 36 25.74 5.82 25.56
N SER A 37 26.65 5.17 24.84
CA SER A 37 26.43 4.76 23.45
C SER A 37 25.26 3.78 23.29
N GLY A 38 25.02 2.89 24.25
CA GLY A 38 23.87 1.98 24.26
C GLY A 38 22.54 2.71 24.37
N TYR A 39 22.42 3.63 25.32
CA TYR A 39 21.22 4.45 25.49
C TYR A 39 20.96 5.36 24.28
N VAL A 40 22.01 5.98 23.72
CA VAL A 40 21.94 6.80 22.51
C VAL A 40 21.35 6.03 21.33
N LYS A 41 21.84 4.81 21.08
CA LYS A 41 21.34 3.95 19.99
C LYS A 41 19.86 3.57 20.15
N LYS A 42 19.35 3.52 21.37
CA LYS A 42 17.92 3.29 21.65
C LYS A 42 17.07 4.57 21.67
N GLY A 43 17.65 5.73 21.35
CA GLY A 43 16.95 7.01 21.40
C GLY A 43 16.69 7.57 22.80
N ARG A 44 17.20 6.89 23.86
CA ARG A 44 17.02 7.28 25.27
C ARG A 44 18.08 8.30 25.68
N VAL A 45 18.04 9.46 25.03
CA VAL A 45 19.07 10.52 25.13
C VAL A 45 19.14 11.14 26.53
N ASP A 46 17.99 11.22 27.23
CA ASP A 46 17.91 11.86 28.56
C ASP A 46 18.57 10.99 29.63
N GLU A 47 18.45 9.65 29.53
CA GLU A 47 19.16 8.73 30.39
C GLU A 47 20.67 8.69 30.08
N ALA A 48 21.02 8.77 28.79
CA ALA A 48 22.42 8.92 28.39
C ALA A 48 23.06 10.19 28.99
N LYS A 49 22.32 11.31 29.01
CA LYS A 49 22.77 12.58 29.61
C LYS A 49 22.97 12.45 31.12
N ARG A 50 22.04 11.81 31.85
CA ARG A 50 22.21 11.54 33.29
C ARG A 50 23.49 10.77 33.58
N LEU A 51 23.72 9.68 32.84
CA LEU A 51 24.95 8.90 32.98
C LEU A 51 26.21 9.71 32.66
N PHE A 52 26.16 10.56 31.62
CA PHE A 52 27.25 11.44 31.29
C PHE A 52 27.53 12.45 32.43
N ASP A 53 26.49 13.00 33.06
CA ASP A 53 26.65 13.94 34.16
C ASP A 53 27.21 13.29 35.42
N GLU A 54 26.80 12.06 35.73
CA GLU A 54 27.32 11.24 36.85
C GLU A 54 28.75 10.72 36.63
N MET A 55 29.27 10.79 35.41
CA MET A 55 30.57 10.27 35.05
C MET A 55 31.72 11.05 35.74
N PRO A 56 32.58 10.40 36.58
CA PRO A 56 33.60 11.09 37.36
C PRO A 56 34.68 11.77 36.53
N VAL A 57 35.10 11.15 35.42
CA VAL A 57 36.13 11.65 34.51
C VAL A 57 35.62 11.55 33.09
N LYS A 58 35.48 12.66 32.40
CA LYS A 58 35.03 12.73 31.02
C LYS A 58 36.23 12.89 30.09
N ASN A 59 36.27 12.11 29.02
CA ASN A 59 37.26 12.24 27.95
C ASN A 59 36.57 12.66 26.63
N ILE A 60 37.32 12.95 25.60
CA ILE A 60 36.81 13.36 24.29
C ILE A 60 35.83 12.32 23.71
N ILE A 61 36.04 11.02 23.96
CA ILE A 61 35.13 9.95 23.50
C ILE A 61 33.79 10.03 24.23
N SER A 62 33.77 10.38 25.53
CA SER A 62 32.53 10.57 26.30
C SER A 62 31.71 11.73 25.73
N TRP A 63 32.36 12.84 25.45
CA TRP A 63 31.76 14.03 24.83
C TRP A 63 31.22 13.69 23.44
N ASN A 64 32.02 13.05 22.58
CA ASN A 64 31.59 12.66 21.23
C ASN A 64 30.44 11.64 21.25
N SER A 65 30.41 10.70 22.22
CA SER A 65 29.30 9.75 22.35
C SER A 65 27.99 10.43 22.71
N MET A 66 28.03 11.43 23.58
CA MET A 66 26.84 12.20 23.95
C MET A 66 26.40 13.16 22.82
N LEU A 67 27.38 13.81 22.17
CA LEU A 67 27.12 14.65 21.00
C LEU A 67 26.44 13.86 19.88
N ALA A 68 26.95 12.66 19.58
CA ALA A 68 26.30 11.73 18.65
C ALA A 68 24.85 11.42 19.06
N GLY A 69 24.57 11.33 20.38
CA GLY A 69 23.23 11.17 20.90
C GLY A 69 22.27 12.28 20.48
N TYR A 70 22.70 13.51 20.62
CA TYR A 70 21.90 14.66 20.20
C TYR A 70 21.72 14.75 18.69
N THR A 71 22.79 14.57 17.91
CA THR A 71 22.74 14.69 16.45
C THR A 71 21.91 13.59 15.80
N GLN A 72 22.10 12.32 16.18
CA GLN A 72 21.36 11.17 15.65
C GLN A 72 19.86 11.20 16.00
N ASN A 73 19.50 11.82 17.14
CA ASN A 73 18.10 11.97 17.55
C ASN A 73 17.50 13.34 17.14
N ARG A 74 18.12 14.05 16.20
CA ARG A 74 17.68 15.34 15.62
C ARG A 74 17.46 16.45 16.66
N LYS A 75 18.07 16.34 17.86
CA LYS A 75 18.04 17.37 18.90
C LYS A 75 19.16 18.40 18.69
N MET A 76 19.25 19.01 17.49
CA MET A 76 20.38 19.85 17.06
C MET A 76 20.65 21.06 17.97
N ARG A 77 19.57 21.68 18.52
CA ARG A 77 19.73 22.80 19.45
C ARG A 77 20.53 22.39 20.68
N LEU A 78 20.19 21.26 21.30
CA LEU A 78 20.92 20.72 22.45
C LEU A 78 22.32 20.25 22.06
N GLY A 79 22.48 19.70 20.85
CA GLY A 79 23.77 19.30 20.30
C GLY A 79 24.70 20.50 20.15
N LEU A 80 24.20 21.65 19.69
CA LEU A 80 24.98 22.91 19.54
C LEU A 80 25.39 23.48 20.89
N GLU A 81 24.46 23.55 21.85
CA GLU A 81 24.76 24.01 23.22
C GLU A 81 25.86 23.11 23.84
N PHE A 82 25.70 21.79 23.71
CA PHE A 82 26.65 20.81 24.22
C PHE A 82 28.03 20.89 23.52
N PHE A 83 28.06 21.07 22.21
CA PHE A 83 29.30 21.28 21.45
C PHE A 83 30.05 22.54 21.91
N ASN A 84 29.33 23.60 22.26
CA ASN A 84 29.93 24.83 22.76
C ASN A 84 30.51 24.66 24.18
N GLU A 85 29.94 23.77 25.01
CA GLU A 85 30.46 23.43 26.33
C GLU A 85 31.75 22.58 26.29
N MET A 86 32.07 21.96 25.15
CA MET A 86 33.27 21.11 25.01
C MET A 86 34.55 21.98 25.11
N GLY A 87 35.41 21.64 26.07
CA GLY A 87 36.72 22.33 26.23
C GLY A 87 37.70 22.00 25.12
N GLU A 88 37.73 20.75 24.67
CA GLU A 88 38.55 20.29 23.54
C GLU A 88 37.63 19.67 22.46
N ARG A 89 37.92 19.98 21.21
CA ARG A 89 37.16 19.49 20.05
C ARG A 89 38.13 18.86 19.06
N ASP A 90 37.83 17.63 18.68
CA ASP A 90 38.57 16.89 17.65
C ASP A 90 37.78 16.88 16.32
N VAL A 91 38.38 16.36 15.26
CA VAL A 91 37.73 16.25 13.95
C VAL A 91 36.45 15.44 14.01
N VAL A 92 36.35 14.49 14.96
CA VAL A 92 35.14 13.68 15.14
C VAL A 92 33.98 14.52 15.69
N SER A 93 34.26 15.40 16.68
CA SER A 93 33.26 16.32 17.23
C SER A 93 32.68 17.24 16.13
N TRP A 94 33.55 17.80 15.29
CA TRP A 94 33.13 18.61 14.16
C TRP A 94 32.33 17.83 13.13
N ASN A 95 32.78 16.62 12.76
CA ASN A 95 32.06 15.77 11.81
C ASN A 95 30.68 15.37 12.32
N LEU A 96 30.50 15.12 13.62
CA LEU A 96 29.19 14.84 14.22
C LEU A 96 28.24 16.02 14.09
N MET A 97 28.72 17.26 14.25
CA MET A 97 27.90 18.44 14.04
C MET A 97 27.52 18.62 12.57
N VAL A 98 28.48 18.48 11.66
CA VAL A 98 28.20 18.53 10.21
C VAL A 98 27.16 17.47 9.81
N ASP A 99 27.35 16.21 10.24
CA ASP A 99 26.41 15.11 9.97
C ASP A 99 25.02 15.39 10.55
N GLY A 100 24.96 15.92 11.78
CA GLY A 100 23.69 16.27 12.41
C GLY A 100 22.92 17.34 11.63
N PHE A 101 23.57 18.42 11.17
CA PHE A 101 22.94 19.44 10.35
C PHE A 101 22.53 18.91 8.97
N VAL A 102 23.35 18.05 8.36
CA VAL A 102 23.01 17.36 7.11
C VAL A 102 21.76 16.49 7.28
N GLN A 103 21.62 15.74 8.39
CA GLN A 103 20.45 14.90 8.66
C GLN A 103 19.15 15.68 8.90
N VAL A 104 19.25 16.90 9.42
CA VAL A 104 18.11 17.82 9.61
C VAL A 104 17.79 18.59 8.32
N GLY A 105 18.70 18.59 7.34
CA GLY A 105 18.55 19.30 6.06
C GLY A 105 19.03 20.74 6.07
N ASP A 106 19.67 21.20 7.17
CA ASP A 106 20.27 22.53 7.27
C ASP A 106 21.69 22.54 6.70
N LEU A 107 21.78 22.62 5.37
CA LEU A 107 23.06 22.59 4.67
C LEU A 107 23.90 23.84 4.88
N ASP A 108 23.27 25.00 5.15
CA ASP A 108 23.99 26.23 5.37
C ASP A 108 24.78 26.20 6.68
N SER A 109 24.17 25.70 7.74
CA SER A 109 24.84 25.45 9.00
C SER A 109 25.91 24.35 8.88
N ALA A 110 25.58 23.22 8.19
CA ALA A 110 26.55 22.17 7.93
C ALA A 110 27.79 22.68 7.22
N TRP A 111 27.61 23.55 6.20
CA TRP A 111 28.71 24.16 5.46
C TRP A 111 29.58 25.07 6.32
N LYS A 112 28.98 25.93 7.16
CA LYS A 112 29.71 26.77 8.12
C LYS A 112 30.59 25.94 9.04
N PHE A 113 30.00 24.90 9.67
CA PHE A 113 30.76 24.01 10.55
C PHE A 113 31.88 23.27 9.81
N PHE A 114 31.63 22.84 8.57
CA PHE A 114 32.67 22.21 7.74
C PHE A 114 33.85 23.15 7.48
N GLN A 115 33.60 24.41 7.18
CA GLN A 115 34.65 25.41 6.92
C GLN A 115 35.49 25.74 8.19
N GLU A 116 34.89 25.59 9.37
CA GLU A 116 35.57 25.83 10.65
C GLU A 116 36.45 24.65 11.09
N ILE A 117 36.37 23.46 10.41
CA ILE A 117 37.22 22.33 10.76
C ILE A 117 38.70 22.68 10.48
N PRO A 118 39.59 22.64 11.49
CA PRO A 118 41.00 23.07 11.30
C PRO A 118 41.78 22.23 10.28
N LYS A 119 41.48 20.91 10.23
CA LYS A 119 42.07 19.94 9.29
C LYS A 119 41.01 18.91 8.89
N PRO A 120 40.16 19.20 7.88
CA PRO A 120 39.15 18.24 7.42
C PRO A 120 39.80 16.94 6.94
N ASN A 121 39.29 15.82 7.41
CA ASN A 121 39.67 14.51 6.92
C ASN A 121 38.71 14.01 5.84
N VAL A 122 39.01 12.85 5.23
CA VAL A 122 38.14 12.28 4.17
C VAL A 122 36.69 12.10 4.63
N VAL A 123 36.47 11.74 5.92
CA VAL A 123 35.12 11.63 6.48
C VAL A 123 34.39 12.96 6.45
N SER A 124 35.06 14.07 6.82
CA SER A 124 34.47 15.42 6.78
C SER A 124 33.95 15.77 5.37
N TRP A 125 34.79 15.54 4.35
CA TRP A 125 34.47 15.78 2.96
C TRP A 125 33.30 14.90 2.47
N VAL A 126 33.34 13.58 2.75
CA VAL A 126 32.30 12.62 2.34
C VAL A 126 30.97 12.91 3.03
N THR A 127 30.97 13.31 4.30
CA THR A 127 29.73 13.70 5.01
C THR A 127 29.08 14.89 4.33
N MET A 128 29.85 15.92 4.00
CA MET A 128 29.33 17.11 3.34
C MET A 128 28.85 16.81 1.90
N LEU A 129 29.63 16.02 1.15
CA LEU A 129 29.28 15.57 -0.19
C LEU A 129 27.95 14.79 -0.18
N SER A 130 27.77 13.86 0.78
CA SER A 130 26.53 13.11 0.95
C SER A 130 25.35 14.01 1.33
N GLY A 131 25.60 15.07 2.08
CA GLY A 131 24.59 16.08 2.42
C GLY A 131 24.07 16.80 1.18
N PHE A 132 24.95 17.34 0.36
CA PHE A 132 24.56 17.99 -0.89
C PHE A 132 23.91 17.02 -1.88
N ALA A 133 24.37 15.76 -1.95
CA ALA A 133 23.78 14.74 -2.82
C ALA A 133 22.31 14.46 -2.45
N ARG A 134 22.01 14.28 -1.16
CA ARG A 134 20.63 14.03 -0.68
C ARG A 134 19.68 15.19 -0.98
N ASN A 135 20.20 16.43 -0.96
CA ASN A 135 19.41 17.62 -1.28
C ASN A 135 19.43 17.98 -2.77
N GLY A 136 19.95 17.09 -3.62
CA GLY A 136 19.92 17.25 -5.07
C GLY A 136 20.87 18.30 -5.64
N ASN A 137 21.82 18.82 -4.85
CA ASN A 137 22.77 19.84 -5.30
C ASN A 137 24.06 19.21 -5.85
N ILE A 138 23.96 18.62 -7.04
CA ILE A 138 25.07 17.89 -7.67
C ILE A 138 26.25 18.79 -8.04
N LEU A 139 25.99 20.07 -8.34
CA LEU A 139 27.06 21.00 -8.70
C LEU A 139 28.01 21.25 -7.53
N GLU A 140 27.46 21.43 -6.33
CA GLU A 140 28.27 21.59 -5.12
C GLU A 140 28.95 20.27 -4.72
N CYS A 141 28.29 19.12 -4.94
CA CYS A 141 28.95 17.81 -4.78
C CYS A 141 30.20 17.71 -5.66
N ARG A 142 30.09 18.08 -6.93
CA ARG A 142 31.22 18.03 -7.87
C ARG A 142 32.34 18.98 -7.47
N ARG A 143 32.00 20.23 -7.09
CA ARG A 143 32.98 21.20 -6.61
C ARG A 143 33.76 20.70 -5.40
N LEU A 144 33.03 20.13 -4.41
CA LEU A 144 33.64 19.56 -3.22
C LEU A 144 34.56 18.40 -3.57
N PHE A 145 34.09 17.47 -4.42
CA PHE A 145 34.87 16.34 -4.85
C PHE A 145 36.18 16.78 -5.54
N ASP A 146 36.13 17.83 -6.38
CA ASP A 146 37.30 18.35 -7.09
C ASP A 146 38.27 19.06 -6.16
N GLN A 147 37.77 19.66 -5.07
CA GLN A 147 38.59 20.35 -4.03
C GLN A 147 39.22 19.37 -3.02
N MET A 148 38.83 18.11 -3.00
CA MET A 148 39.39 17.14 -2.05
C MET A 148 40.89 16.93 -2.25
N PRO A 149 41.72 17.11 -1.19
CA PRO A 149 43.18 16.93 -1.28
C PRO A 149 43.60 15.49 -1.61
N SER A 150 42.83 14.53 -1.12
CA SER A 150 43.01 13.11 -1.39
C SER A 150 41.66 12.41 -1.54
N ARG A 151 41.52 11.59 -2.55
CA ARG A 151 40.29 10.83 -2.84
C ARG A 151 40.53 9.36 -2.53
N ASN A 152 39.61 8.74 -1.80
CA ASN A 152 39.61 7.30 -1.54
C ASN A 152 38.37 6.64 -2.20
N ILE A 153 38.30 5.33 -2.17
CA ILE A 153 37.18 4.55 -2.74
C ILE A 153 35.83 5.07 -2.25
N VAL A 154 35.71 5.44 -0.96
CA VAL A 154 34.45 5.93 -0.38
C VAL A 154 34.01 7.24 -0.99
N SER A 155 34.95 8.19 -1.25
CA SER A 155 34.63 9.47 -1.88
C SER A 155 34.20 9.32 -3.34
N TRP A 156 34.84 8.42 -4.07
CA TRP A 156 34.44 8.07 -5.45
C TRP A 156 33.05 7.45 -5.47
N ASN A 157 32.79 6.44 -4.63
CA ASN A 157 31.49 5.79 -4.53
C ASN A 157 30.38 6.77 -4.13
N ALA A 158 30.66 7.73 -3.23
CA ALA A 158 29.70 8.75 -2.84
C ALA A 158 29.32 9.67 -4.02
N MET A 159 30.31 10.07 -4.83
CA MET A 159 30.06 10.93 -5.99
C MET A 159 29.33 10.19 -7.11
N ILE A 160 29.74 8.94 -7.41
CA ILE A 160 29.05 8.07 -8.37
C ILE A 160 27.60 7.86 -7.94
N SER A 161 27.36 7.58 -6.64
CA SER A 161 26.01 7.41 -6.09
C SER A 161 25.16 8.68 -6.24
N ALA A 162 25.76 9.87 -6.08
CA ALA A 162 25.08 11.14 -6.27
C ALA A 162 24.58 11.33 -7.72
N TYR A 163 25.41 11.02 -8.72
CA TYR A 163 25.01 11.06 -10.12
C TYR A 163 23.95 9.99 -10.48
N VAL A 164 24.11 8.77 -9.96
CA VAL A 164 23.14 7.68 -10.13
C VAL A 164 21.75 8.05 -9.55
N GLN A 165 21.70 8.70 -8.39
CA GLN A 165 20.43 9.15 -7.80
C GLN A 165 19.70 10.17 -8.68
N ARG A 166 20.42 10.97 -9.45
CA ARG A 166 19.86 11.93 -10.41
C ARG A 166 19.63 11.36 -11.81
N CYS A 167 19.90 10.07 -12.00
CA CYS A 167 19.84 9.42 -13.32
C CYS A 167 20.83 10.02 -14.35
N GLU A 168 21.89 10.69 -13.92
CA GLU A 168 22.96 11.24 -14.76
C GLU A 168 24.04 10.15 -14.98
N ILE A 169 23.65 9.08 -15.67
CA ILE A 169 24.45 7.84 -15.76
C ILE A 169 25.76 8.03 -16.52
N ASP A 170 25.78 8.92 -17.50
CA ASP A 170 26.95 9.13 -18.35
C ASP A 170 28.10 9.78 -17.54
N GLU A 171 27.79 10.73 -16.65
CA GLU A 171 28.77 11.32 -15.73
C GLU A 171 29.22 10.32 -14.65
N ALA A 172 28.29 9.49 -14.16
CA ALA A 172 28.62 8.40 -13.23
C ALA A 172 29.59 7.41 -13.88
N SER A 173 29.38 7.04 -15.15
CA SER A 173 30.24 6.14 -15.90
C SER A 173 31.65 6.71 -16.10
N ARG A 174 31.77 7.98 -16.48
CA ARG A 174 33.08 8.65 -16.59
C ARG A 174 33.86 8.59 -15.28
N LEU A 175 33.21 8.90 -14.16
CA LEU A 175 33.86 8.81 -12.85
C LEU A 175 34.26 7.38 -12.48
N PHE A 176 33.43 6.42 -12.84
CA PHE A 176 33.72 5.01 -12.61
C PHE A 176 34.94 4.56 -13.42
N GLU A 177 35.09 5.03 -14.66
CA GLU A 177 36.27 4.75 -15.52
C GLU A 177 37.53 5.41 -14.99
N GLU A 178 37.44 6.68 -14.48
CA GLU A 178 38.54 7.42 -13.87
C GLU A 178 38.99 6.86 -12.51
N MET A 179 38.16 6.01 -11.88
CA MET A 179 38.41 5.49 -10.54
C MET A 179 39.61 4.54 -10.53
N PRO A 180 40.67 4.81 -9.74
CA PRO A 180 41.93 4.02 -9.74
C PRO A 180 41.72 2.56 -9.28
N GLU A 181 40.91 2.38 -8.25
CA GLU A 181 40.59 1.07 -7.66
C GLU A 181 39.08 0.97 -7.46
N ARG A 182 38.47 -0.15 -7.83
CA ARG A 182 37.04 -0.40 -7.72
C ARG A 182 36.77 -1.53 -6.77
N ASP A 183 35.89 -1.30 -5.81
CA ASP A 183 35.41 -2.34 -4.87
C ASP A 183 34.03 -2.87 -5.29
N SER A 184 33.54 -3.83 -4.54
CA SER A 184 32.20 -4.41 -4.78
C SER A 184 31.08 -3.37 -4.74
N VAL A 185 31.22 -2.32 -3.93
CA VAL A 185 30.23 -1.23 -3.81
C VAL A 185 30.23 -0.37 -5.07
N SER A 186 31.40 -0.05 -5.64
CA SER A 186 31.55 0.71 -6.87
C SER A 186 30.80 0.03 -8.04
N TRP A 187 31.07 -1.26 -8.24
CA TRP A 187 30.43 -2.06 -9.29
C TRP A 187 28.92 -2.15 -9.09
N THR A 188 28.46 -2.48 -7.86
CA THR A 188 27.03 -2.59 -7.56
C THR A 188 26.31 -1.25 -7.73
N THR A 189 26.94 -0.13 -7.38
CA THR A 189 26.37 1.22 -7.54
C THR A 189 26.18 1.54 -9.02
N MET A 190 27.14 1.23 -9.88
CA MET A 190 27.02 1.45 -11.32
C MET A 190 25.98 0.55 -11.97
N ILE A 191 25.96 -0.75 -11.62
CA ILE A 191 24.92 -1.68 -12.09
C ILE A 191 23.53 -1.16 -11.71
N ASN A 192 23.33 -0.72 -10.45
CA ASN A 192 22.08 -0.11 -10.01
C ASN A 192 21.75 1.17 -10.80
N GLY A 193 22.75 1.97 -11.14
CA GLY A 193 22.60 3.17 -11.98
C GLY A 193 22.05 2.85 -13.37
N TYR A 194 22.64 1.90 -14.05
CA TYR A 194 22.18 1.46 -15.37
C TYR A 194 20.79 0.81 -15.32
N VAL A 195 20.51 0.01 -14.27
CA VAL A 195 19.18 -0.58 -14.04
C VAL A 195 18.11 0.51 -13.89
N ARG A 196 18.37 1.54 -13.09
CA ARG A 196 17.43 2.65 -12.87
C ARG A 196 17.08 3.45 -14.12
N VAL A 197 18.02 3.55 -15.05
CA VAL A 197 17.83 4.24 -16.34
C VAL A 197 17.26 3.28 -17.42
N GLY A 198 17.10 1.99 -17.09
CA GLY A 198 16.57 0.98 -18.00
C GLY A 198 17.59 0.43 -19.02
N LYS A 199 18.88 0.81 -18.89
CA LYS A 199 19.98 0.32 -19.72
C LYS A 199 20.45 -1.05 -19.21
N LEU A 200 19.64 -2.10 -19.41
CA LEU A 200 19.86 -3.42 -18.82
C LEU A 200 21.02 -4.19 -19.47
N ASP A 201 21.29 -3.93 -20.74
CA ASP A 201 22.36 -4.62 -21.48
C ASP A 201 23.72 -4.15 -20.96
N GLU A 202 23.90 -2.84 -20.79
CA GLU A 202 25.11 -2.24 -20.19
C GLU A 202 25.29 -2.68 -18.72
N ALA A 203 24.18 -2.79 -17.97
CA ALA A 203 24.22 -3.32 -16.60
C ALA A 203 24.68 -4.78 -16.58
N ARG A 204 24.26 -5.60 -17.55
CA ARG A 204 24.66 -7.01 -17.69
C ARG A 204 26.13 -7.14 -18.08
N ASP A 205 26.59 -6.30 -18.97
CA ASP A 205 28.00 -6.28 -19.39
C ASP A 205 28.91 -5.94 -18.21
N LEU A 206 28.56 -4.92 -17.42
CA LEU A 206 29.27 -4.58 -16.20
C LEU A 206 29.28 -5.74 -15.16
N LEU A 207 28.16 -6.43 -15.02
CA LEU A 207 28.09 -7.61 -14.13
C LEU A 207 29.03 -8.74 -14.61
N ASN A 208 29.18 -8.91 -15.93
CA ASN A 208 30.06 -9.90 -16.51
C ASN A 208 31.55 -9.50 -16.39
N GLU A 209 31.87 -8.20 -16.46
CA GLU A 209 33.22 -7.65 -16.30
C GLU A 209 33.69 -7.65 -14.83
N MET A 210 32.78 -7.78 -13.87
CA MET A 210 33.10 -7.74 -12.46
C MET A 210 34.07 -8.87 -12.09
N PRO A 211 35.24 -8.56 -11.46
CA PRO A 211 36.31 -9.55 -11.19
C PRO A 211 35.87 -10.74 -10.34
N TYR A 212 34.90 -10.55 -9.49
CA TYR A 212 34.33 -11.60 -8.64
C TYR A 212 32.82 -11.48 -8.59
N ARG A 213 32.16 -12.63 -8.62
CA ARG A 213 30.70 -12.67 -8.54
C ARG A 213 30.24 -12.20 -7.15
N ASN A 214 29.42 -11.17 -7.13
CA ASN A 214 28.83 -10.61 -5.91
C ASN A 214 27.32 -10.84 -5.95
N ILE A 215 26.80 -11.52 -4.93
CA ILE A 215 25.37 -11.84 -4.80
C ILE A 215 24.52 -10.55 -4.81
N GLY A 216 24.97 -9.48 -4.14
CA GLY A 216 24.28 -8.21 -4.11
C GLY A 216 24.12 -7.57 -5.51
N ALA A 217 25.19 -7.62 -6.34
CA ALA A 217 25.13 -7.14 -7.73
C ALA A 217 24.18 -7.99 -8.60
N GLN A 218 24.22 -9.31 -8.43
CA GLN A 218 23.32 -10.23 -9.14
C GLN A 218 21.87 -10.01 -8.72
N THR A 219 21.59 -9.85 -7.42
CA THR A 219 20.24 -9.56 -6.91
C THR A 219 19.72 -8.20 -7.41
N THR A 220 20.59 -7.19 -7.51
CA THR A 220 20.25 -5.89 -8.11
C THR A 220 19.84 -6.05 -9.56
N MET A 221 20.58 -6.85 -10.33
CA MET A 221 20.28 -7.11 -11.73
C MET A 221 18.98 -7.92 -11.92
N ILE A 222 18.73 -8.94 -11.06
CA ILE A 222 17.45 -9.68 -11.03
C ILE A 222 16.29 -8.71 -10.79
N SER A 223 16.41 -7.83 -9.78
CA SER A 223 15.40 -6.82 -9.50
C SER A 223 15.18 -5.86 -10.67
N GLY A 224 16.25 -5.48 -11.37
CA GLY A 224 16.20 -4.67 -12.58
C GLY A 224 15.45 -5.34 -13.73
N TYR A 225 15.73 -6.60 -14.01
CA TYR A 225 14.99 -7.36 -15.02
C TYR A 225 13.50 -7.47 -14.66
N ILE A 226 13.18 -7.72 -13.40
CA ILE A 226 11.79 -7.79 -12.91
C ILE A 226 11.06 -6.45 -13.12
N GLN A 227 11.68 -5.33 -12.74
CA GLN A 227 11.09 -3.98 -12.92
C GLN A 227 10.82 -3.64 -14.39
N CYS A 228 11.66 -4.13 -15.29
CA CYS A 228 11.51 -3.94 -16.74
C CYS A 228 10.66 -5.03 -17.43
N ASN A 229 9.88 -5.81 -16.69
CA ASN A 229 9.01 -6.88 -17.19
C ASN A 229 9.75 -8.01 -17.94
N LYS A 230 11.05 -8.21 -17.66
CA LYS A 230 11.90 -9.27 -18.25
C LYS A 230 12.11 -10.41 -17.24
N VAL A 231 11.01 -11.02 -16.78
CA VAL A 231 11.04 -12.03 -15.68
C VAL A 231 11.80 -13.30 -16.06
N ASP A 232 11.78 -13.69 -17.33
CA ASP A 232 12.47 -14.89 -17.80
C ASP A 232 13.99 -14.70 -17.84
N GLU A 233 14.49 -13.50 -18.15
CA GLU A 233 15.90 -13.12 -18.03
C GLU A 233 16.35 -13.07 -16.57
N ALA A 234 15.48 -12.55 -15.67
CA ALA A 234 15.72 -12.60 -14.23
C ALA A 234 15.87 -14.04 -13.75
N ARG A 235 15.00 -14.95 -14.22
CA ARG A 235 15.06 -16.38 -13.90
C ARG A 235 16.34 -17.03 -14.39
N LYS A 236 16.77 -16.78 -15.62
CA LYS A 236 18.04 -17.30 -16.15
C LYS A 236 19.23 -16.87 -15.28
N LEU A 237 19.28 -15.58 -14.95
CA LEU A 237 20.34 -15.06 -14.08
C LEU A 237 20.30 -15.69 -12.67
N PHE A 238 19.09 -15.90 -12.11
CA PHE A 238 18.92 -16.58 -10.85
C PHE A 238 19.46 -18.02 -10.90
N ASP A 239 19.19 -18.76 -11.97
CA ASP A 239 19.66 -20.13 -12.15
C ASP A 239 21.18 -20.24 -12.35
N GLU A 240 21.85 -19.16 -12.83
CA GLU A 240 23.31 -19.08 -12.95
C GLU A 240 24.01 -18.89 -11.60
N ILE A 241 23.29 -18.51 -10.53
CA ILE A 241 23.87 -18.27 -9.21
C ILE A 241 24.15 -19.61 -8.54
N SER A 242 25.38 -19.80 -8.07
CA SER A 242 25.78 -21.03 -7.39
C SER A 242 25.45 -21.06 -5.88
N THR A 243 25.34 -19.89 -5.26
CA THR A 243 25.01 -19.74 -3.83
C THR A 243 24.00 -18.61 -3.70
N TRP A 244 22.78 -18.95 -3.25
CA TRP A 244 21.71 -17.96 -3.06
C TRP A 244 21.65 -17.53 -1.60
N ASP A 245 21.47 -16.23 -1.38
CA ASP A 245 21.00 -15.71 -0.09
C ASP A 245 19.47 -15.58 -0.07
N VAL A 246 18.92 -15.35 1.11
CA VAL A 246 17.47 -15.18 1.31
C VAL A 246 16.92 -14.00 0.50
N VAL A 247 17.73 -12.94 0.35
CA VAL A 247 17.32 -11.72 -0.38
C VAL A 247 17.10 -12.01 -1.87
N CYS A 248 18.01 -12.80 -2.47
CA CYS A 248 17.92 -13.21 -3.86
C CYS A 248 16.65 -14.06 -4.14
N TRP A 249 16.38 -15.04 -3.26
CA TRP A 249 15.16 -15.84 -3.32
C TRP A 249 13.91 -14.97 -3.21
N ASN A 250 13.85 -14.09 -2.21
CA ASN A 250 12.71 -13.21 -2.00
C ASN A 250 12.49 -12.25 -3.18
N ALA A 251 13.56 -11.71 -3.77
CA ALA A 251 13.47 -10.86 -4.95
C ALA A 251 12.82 -11.60 -6.13
N MET A 252 13.25 -12.84 -6.40
CA MET A 252 12.70 -13.63 -7.52
C MET A 252 11.25 -14.08 -7.27
N ILE A 253 10.92 -14.52 -6.04
CA ILE A 253 9.56 -14.90 -5.65
C ILE A 253 8.62 -13.69 -5.77
N ALA A 254 9.01 -12.53 -5.22
CA ALA A 254 8.24 -11.29 -5.32
C ALA A 254 8.07 -10.84 -6.78
N GLY A 255 9.11 -11.02 -7.60
CA GLY A 255 9.05 -10.75 -9.04
C GLY A 255 8.00 -11.59 -9.76
N TYR A 256 7.93 -12.87 -9.50
CA TYR A 256 6.87 -13.73 -10.04
C TYR A 256 5.49 -13.31 -9.58
N VAL A 257 5.33 -12.97 -8.30
CA VAL A 257 4.05 -12.50 -7.72
C VAL A 257 3.58 -11.22 -8.41
N HIS A 258 4.48 -10.23 -8.56
CA HIS A 258 4.17 -8.95 -9.20
C HIS A 258 3.67 -9.10 -10.64
N HIS A 259 4.17 -10.11 -11.35
CA HIS A 259 3.78 -10.39 -12.75
C HIS A 259 2.65 -11.44 -12.87
N GLY A 260 1.97 -11.77 -11.77
CA GLY A 260 0.85 -12.73 -11.76
C GLY A 260 1.24 -14.20 -11.99
N ARG A 261 2.55 -14.52 -11.97
CA ARG A 261 3.08 -15.88 -12.18
C ARG A 261 3.12 -16.65 -10.84
N ILE A 262 1.96 -16.73 -10.17
CA ILE A 262 1.86 -17.23 -8.78
C ILE A 262 2.30 -18.69 -8.65
N ASN A 263 2.01 -19.54 -9.65
CA ASN A 263 2.40 -20.94 -9.61
C ASN A 263 3.92 -21.12 -9.59
N GLU A 264 4.65 -20.33 -10.37
CA GLU A 264 6.11 -20.33 -10.38
C GLU A 264 6.68 -19.79 -9.07
N ALA A 265 6.09 -18.73 -8.49
CA ALA A 265 6.44 -18.23 -7.17
C ALA A 265 6.33 -19.31 -6.09
N LEU A 266 5.20 -20.03 -6.07
CA LEU A 266 4.97 -21.13 -5.13
C LEU A 266 5.91 -22.33 -5.38
N CYS A 267 6.22 -22.64 -6.65
CA CYS A 267 7.17 -23.69 -6.99
C CYS A 267 8.58 -23.33 -6.51
N LEU A 268 8.99 -22.09 -6.71
CA LEU A 268 10.29 -21.59 -6.29
C LEU A 268 10.41 -21.54 -4.75
N SER A 269 9.37 -21.09 -4.06
CA SER A 269 9.36 -21.02 -2.59
C SER A 269 9.48 -22.39 -1.90
N LYS A 270 9.02 -23.47 -2.56
CA LYS A 270 9.18 -24.85 -2.06
C LYS A 270 10.63 -25.34 -2.10
N GLN A 271 11.44 -24.81 -3.02
CA GLN A 271 12.86 -25.16 -3.16
C GLN A 271 13.74 -24.45 -2.10
N MET A 272 13.24 -23.36 -1.53
CA MET A 272 13.95 -22.59 -0.53
C MET A 272 13.99 -23.33 0.82
N VAL A 273 15.20 -23.60 1.32
CA VAL A 273 15.43 -24.37 2.57
C VAL A 273 15.14 -23.50 3.79
N ASN A 274 15.75 -22.32 3.87
CA ASN A 274 15.60 -21.40 4.99
C ASN A 274 14.71 -20.23 4.58
N LYS A 275 13.53 -20.13 5.16
CA LYS A 275 12.57 -19.06 4.90
C LYS A 275 12.57 -18.09 6.08
N ASP A 276 12.64 -16.79 5.77
CA ASP A 276 12.45 -15.72 6.73
C ASP A 276 10.98 -15.25 6.77
N THR A 277 10.67 -14.34 7.66
CA THR A 277 9.31 -13.77 7.79
C THR A 277 8.83 -13.14 6.49
N VAL A 278 9.72 -12.48 5.72
CA VAL A 278 9.39 -11.87 4.42
C VAL A 278 8.98 -12.93 3.41
N THR A 279 9.70 -14.05 3.36
CA THR A 279 9.34 -15.20 2.50
C THR A 279 7.95 -15.73 2.85
N TRP A 280 7.70 -15.97 4.15
CA TRP A 280 6.42 -16.50 4.61
C TRP A 280 5.26 -15.55 4.27
N ASN A 281 5.42 -14.25 4.50
CA ASN A 281 4.43 -13.23 4.16
C ASN A 281 4.13 -13.20 2.64
N THR A 282 5.15 -13.36 1.81
CA THR A 282 4.98 -13.44 0.35
C THR A 282 4.21 -14.71 -0.05
N ILE A 283 4.51 -15.86 0.59
CA ILE A 283 3.79 -17.13 0.32
C ILE A 283 2.32 -17.04 0.73
N ILE A 284 2.01 -16.42 1.89
CA ILE A 284 0.63 -16.16 2.33
C ILE A 284 -0.10 -15.34 1.27
N SER A 285 0.51 -14.26 0.78
CA SER A 285 -0.06 -13.42 -0.29
C SER A 285 -0.26 -14.19 -1.59
N CYS A 286 0.66 -15.10 -1.95
CA CYS A 286 0.50 -15.97 -3.13
C CYS A 286 -0.73 -16.88 -3.01
N TYR A 287 -0.89 -17.57 -1.88
CA TYR A 287 -2.04 -18.45 -1.67
C TYR A 287 -3.36 -17.68 -1.62
N ALA A 288 -3.34 -16.46 -1.05
CA ALA A 288 -4.50 -15.57 -1.06
C ALA A 288 -4.90 -15.15 -2.48
N GLN A 289 -3.95 -14.82 -3.35
CA GLN A 289 -4.23 -14.46 -4.76
C GLN A 289 -4.80 -15.63 -5.58
N VAL A 290 -4.41 -16.86 -5.25
CA VAL A 290 -4.97 -18.08 -5.90
C VAL A 290 -6.30 -18.52 -5.28
N GLY A 291 -6.78 -17.83 -4.23
CA GLY A 291 -8.03 -18.20 -3.55
C GLY A 291 -7.90 -19.37 -2.56
N GLN A 292 -6.67 -19.80 -2.22
CA GLN A 292 -6.42 -20.95 -1.33
C GLN A 292 -6.17 -20.47 0.11
N MET A 293 -7.17 -19.82 0.71
CA MET A 293 -7.05 -19.23 2.04
C MET A 293 -6.75 -20.26 3.15
N ASP A 294 -7.27 -21.47 3.07
CA ASP A 294 -6.99 -22.53 4.04
C ASP A 294 -5.48 -22.82 4.17
N ARG A 295 -4.76 -22.78 3.03
CA ARG A 295 -3.31 -22.94 3.02
C ARG A 295 -2.57 -21.71 3.56
N ALA A 296 -3.08 -20.51 3.24
CA ALA A 296 -2.51 -19.28 3.76
C ALA A 296 -2.62 -19.23 5.29
N VAL A 297 -3.77 -19.59 5.85
CA VAL A 297 -4.01 -19.68 7.30
C VAL A 297 -3.06 -20.68 7.95
N LYS A 298 -2.97 -21.89 7.38
CA LYS A 298 -2.08 -22.93 7.93
C LYS A 298 -0.63 -22.45 7.99
N ILE A 299 -0.13 -21.81 6.93
CA ILE A 299 1.23 -21.26 6.92
C ILE A 299 1.40 -20.19 7.99
N PHE A 300 0.41 -19.30 8.13
CA PHE A 300 0.43 -18.27 9.15
C PHE A 300 0.46 -18.86 10.58
N GLU A 301 -0.29 -19.94 10.83
CA GLU A 301 -0.28 -20.66 12.11
C GLU A 301 1.06 -21.32 12.39
N ASP A 302 1.70 -21.92 11.37
CA ASP A 302 2.98 -22.59 11.45
C ASP A 302 4.20 -21.63 11.60
N MET A 303 4.01 -20.31 11.43
CA MET A 303 5.08 -19.31 11.63
C MET A 303 5.46 -19.19 13.11
N GLU A 304 6.77 -19.30 13.40
CA GLU A 304 7.32 -19.12 14.76
C GLU A 304 7.22 -17.68 15.23
N GLU A 305 7.55 -16.72 14.36
CA GLU A 305 7.47 -15.29 14.62
C GLU A 305 6.50 -14.63 13.62
N LYS A 306 5.49 -13.97 14.15
CA LYS A 306 4.49 -13.22 13.38
C LYS A 306 4.70 -11.74 13.62
N ASP A 307 4.98 -10.98 12.57
CA ASP A 307 5.12 -9.54 12.61
C ASP A 307 3.84 -8.85 12.09
N LEU A 308 3.81 -7.54 12.18
CA LEU A 308 2.72 -6.73 11.67
C LEU A 308 2.41 -6.99 10.18
N VAL A 309 3.45 -7.26 9.37
CA VAL A 309 3.29 -7.55 7.93
C VAL A 309 2.63 -8.91 7.72
N SER A 310 2.92 -9.89 8.57
CA SER A 310 2.27 -11.22 8.54
C SER A 310 0.76 -11.09 8.76
N TRP A 311 0.36 -10.35 9.79
CA TRP A 311 -1.05 -10.07 10.09
C TRP A 311 -1.73 -9.32 8.96
N ASN A 312 -1.11 -8.25 8.44
CA ASN A 312 -1.66 -7.48 7.34
C ASN A 312 -1.81 -8.31 6.06
N SER A 313 -0.85 -9.21 5.77
CA SER A 313 -0.92 -10.12 4.62
C SER A 313 -2.10 -11.08 4.72
N LEU A 314 -2.35 -11.62 5.91
CA LEU A 314 -3.48 -12.53 6.15
C LEU A 314 -4.83 -11.80 6.05
N ILE A 315 -4.95 -10.62 6.70
CA ILE A 315 -6.18 -9.81 6.68
C ILE A 315 -6.51 -9.38 5.25
N ALA A 316 -5.51 -8.87 4.51
CA ALA A 316 -5.68 -8.49 3.10
C ALA A 316 -6.06 -9.69 2.22
N GLY A 317 -5.48 -10.86 2.51
CA GLY A 317 -5.82 -12.12 1.85
C GLY A 317 -7.29 -12.50 2.02
N PHE A 318 -7.82 -12.43 3.24
CA PHE A 318 -9.24 -12.68 3.51
C PHE A 318 -10.14 -11.67 2.79
N MET A 319 -9.76 -10.39 2.78
CA MET A 319 -10.51 -9.35 2.05
C MET A 319 -10.56 -9.63 0.54
N LEU A 320 -9.42 -9.97 -0.05
CA LEU A 320 -9.31 -10.27 -1.48
C LEU A 320 -10.24 -11.42 -1.90
N ASN A 321 -10.43 -12.39 -1.00
CA ASN A 321 -11.29 -13.56 -1.22
C ASN A 321 -12.74 -13.36 -0.73
N GLY A 322 -13.14 -12.13 -0.38
CA GLY A 322 -14.49 -11.82 0.08
C GLY A 322 -14.84 -12.34 1.48
N GLN A 323 -13.86 -12.92 2.20
CA GLN A 323 -14.03 -13.49 3.56
C GLN A 323 -13.87 -12.37 4.62
N ASN A 324 -14.68 -11.31 4.51
CA ASN A 324 -14.55 -10.10 5.31
C ASN A 324 -14.76 -10.33 6.82
N LEU A 325 -15.58 -11.31 7.22
CA LEU A 325 -15.75 -11.67 8.63
C LEU A 325 -14.48 -12.26 9.23
N ASP A 326 -13.75 -13.09 8.48
CA ASP A 326 -12.51 -13.69 8.96
C ASP A 326 -11.37 -12.66 8.94
N ALA A 327 -11.40 -11.69 8.03
CA ALA A 327 -10.52 -10.53 8.07
C ALA A 327 -10.69 -9.74 9.38
N LEU A 328 -11.94 -9.46 9.81
CA LEU A 328 -12.22 -8.76 11.05
C LEU A 328 -11.85 -9.57 12.31
N LYS A 329 -12.06 -10.90 12.29
CA LYS A 329 -11.61 -11.79 13.35
C LYS A 329 -10.08 -11.76 13.49
N SER A 330 -9.36 -11.83 12.36
CA SER A 330 -7.89 -11.77 12.34
C SER A 330 -7.39 -10.42 12.84
N PHE A 331 -8.05 -9.31 12.49
CA PHE A 331 -7.73 -7.99 13.03
C PHE A 331 -7.91 -7.94 14.57
N ALA A 332 -8.97 -8.52 15.10
CA ALA A 332 -9.19 -8.58 16.54
C ALA A 332 -8.16 -9.47 17.26
N LEU A 333 -7.80 -10.61 16.67
CA LEU A 333 -6.78 -11.51 17.20
C LEU A 333 -5.40 -10.85 17.25
N MET A 334 -5.01 -10.10 16.21
CA MET A 334 -3.77 -9.32 16.17
C MET A 334 -3.63 -8.40 17.40
N GLY A 335 -4.70 -7.66 17.73
CA GLY A 335 -4.71 -6.81 18.92
C GLY A 335 -4.62 -7.58 20.24
N ASN A 336 -5.21 -8.78 20.32
CA ASN A 336 -5.15 -9.65 21.50
C ASN A 336 -3.75 -10.26 21.71
N GLU A 337 -3.01 -10.52 20.64
CA GLU A 337 -1.62 -10.97 20.69
C GLU A 337 -0.61 -9.83 20.98
N GLY A 338 -1.09 -8.60 21.11
CA GLY A 338 -0.31 -7.44 21.53
C GLY A 338 0.34 -6.67 20.38
N GLU A 339 0.09 -7.07 19.13
CA GLU A 339 0.53 -6.34 17.96
C GLU A 339 -0.33 -5.08 17.74
N LYS A 340 0.33 -3.93 17.52
CA LYS A 340 -0.35 -2.66 17.34
C LYS A 340 -0.72 -2.47 15.87
N PRO A 341 -2.02 -2.27 15.56
CA PRO A 341 -2.45 -1.97 14.20
C PRO A 341 -1.78 -0.71 13.65
N ASP A 342 -1.39 -0.75 12.38
CA ASP A 342 -0.91 0.40 11.62
C ASP A 342 -2.00 0.95 10.67
N GLN A 343 -1.62 1.93 9.86
CA GLN A 343 -2.54 2.52 8.88
C GLN A 343 -3.13 1.51 7.90
N LEU A 344 -2.35 0.49 7.49
CA LEU A 344 -2.81 -0.55 6.57
C LEU A 344 -3.79 -1.51 7.25
N SER A 345 -3.50 -1.94 8.48
CA SER A 345 -4.39 -2.76 9.28
C SER A 345 -5.76 -2.09 9.45
N PHE A 346 -5.78 -0.79 9.81
CA PHE A 346 -7.02 -0.02 9.95
C PHE A 346 -7.77 0.10 8.61
N ALA A 347 -7.07 0.40 7.52
CA ALA A 347 -7.69 0.49 6.20
C ALA A 347 -8.35 -0.84 5.79
N CYS A 348 -7.68 -1.96 6.00
CA CYS A 348 -8.21 -3.30 5.74
C CYS A 348 -9.44 -3.61 6.61
N GLY A 349 -9.36 -3.37 7.91
CA GLY A 349 -10.48 -3.59 8.83
C GLY A 349 -11.71 -2.74 8.49
N LEU A 350 -11.52 -1.44 8.21
CA LEU A 350 -12.59 -0.53 7.81
C LEU A 350 -13.19 -0.90 6.45
N SER A 351 -12.37 -1.31 5.47
CA SER A 351 -12.84 -1.77 4.16
C SER A 351 -13.66 -3.06 4.28
N SER A 352 -13.26 -3.97 5.18
CA SER A 352 -14.05 -5.18 5.50
C SER A 352 -15.41 -4.80 6.09
N CYS A 353 -15.45 -3.87 7.05
CA CYS A 353 -16.71 -3.34 7.61
C CYS A 353 -17.59 -2.70 6.53
N ALA A 354 -16.98 -1.93 5.62
CA ALA A 354 -17.69 -1.30 4.51
C ALA A 354 -18.35 -2.32 3.57
N THR A 355 -17.68 -3.44 3.32
CA THR A 355 -18.15 -4.47 2.38
C THR A 355 -19.34 -5.26 2.93
N ILE A 356 -19.33 -5.55 4.23
CA ILE A 356 -20.44 -6.29 4.89
C ILE A 356 -21.41 -5.38 5.64
N ALA A 357 -21.29 -4.05 5.45
CA ALA A 357 -22.10 -3.02 6.11
C ALA A 357 -22.14 -3.13 7.66
N ALA A 358 -21.04 -3.56 8.28
CA ALA A 358 -20.91 -3.75 9.73
C ALA A 358 -20.66 -2.40 10.46
N LEU A 359 -21.68 -1.58 10.60
CA LEU A 359 -21.59 -0.22 11.13
C LEU A 359 -21.02 -0.16 12.55
N GLN A 360 -21.47 -1.04 13.44
CA GLN A 360 -21.06 -0.97 14.86
C GLN A 360 -19.59 -1.34 15.04
N VAL A 361 -19.12 -2.37 14.33
CA VAL A 361 -17.70 -2.74 14.31
C VAL A 361 -16.88 -1.60 13.69
N GLY A 362 -17.36 -0.99 12.60
CA GLY A 362 -16.72 0.17 11.98
C GLY A 362 -16.60 1.36 12.94
N LYS A 363 -17.62 1.65 13.76
CA LYS A 363 -17.56 2.68 14.80
C LYS A 363 -16.56 2.36 15.90
N GLN A 364 -16.47 1.09 16.32
CA GLN A 364 -15.46 0.65 17.28
C GLN A 364 -14.04 0.84 16.73
N LEU A 365 -13.81 0.45 15.46
CA LEU A 365 -12.54 0.69 14.79
C LEU A 365 -12.22 2.18 14.69
N HIS A 366 -13.19 3.03 14.36
CA HIS A 366 -13.00 4.48 14.35
C HIS A 366 -12.55 5.01 15.72
N GLN A 367 -13.15 4.55 16.82
CA GLN A 367 -12.71 4.91 18.17
C GLN A 367 -11.27 4.49 18.46
N VAL A 368 -10.85 3.31 18.00
CA VAL A 368 -9.46 2.84 18.13
C VAL A 368 -8.51 3.70 17.30
N VAL A 369 -8.88 4.06 16.07
CA VAL A 369 -8.14 4.99 15.21
C VAL A 369 -7.89 6.32 15.90
N VAL A 370 -8.94 6.92 16.53
CA VAL A 370 -8.83 8.17 17.29
C VAL A 370 -7.84 8.03 18.44
N LYS A 371 -7.98 6.97 19.26
CA LYS A 371 -7.12 6.71 20.43
C LYS A 371 -5.67 6.45 20.05
N SER A 372 -5.44 5.85 18.89
CA SER A 372 -4.10 5.51 18.39
C SER A 372 -3.44 6.65 17.62
N GLY A 373 -4.13 7.78 17.40
CA GLY A 373 -3.58 8.97 16.74
C GLY A 373 -3.50 8.87 15.20
N TYR A 374 -4.20 7.93 14.57
CA TYR A 374 -4.16 7.71 13.12
C TYR A 374 -5.12 8.58 12.30
N LEU A 375 -5.85 9.51 12.90
CA LEU A 375 -6.73 10.45 12.17
C LEU A 375 -6.00 11.40 11.22
N ASN A 376 -4.68 11.55 11.36
CA ASN A 376 -3.88 12.39 10.46
C ASN A 376 -3.41 11.64 9.18
N HIS A 377 -3.79 10.38 9.03
CA HIS A 377 -3.39 9.56 7.88
C HIS A 377 -4.51 9.48 6.84
N LEU A 378 -4.28 10.02 5.65
CA LEU A 378 -5.26 10.07 4.54
C LEU A 378 -5.84 8.70 4.21
N VAL A 379 -5.01 7.64 4.18
CA VAL A 379 -5.46 6.27 3.86
C VAL A 379 -6.53 5.79 4.84
N VAL A 380 -6.38 6.09 6.13
CA VAL A 380 -7.34 5.70 7.18
C VAL A 380 -8.62 6.52 7.07
N ASN A 381 -8.50 7.84 6.82
CA ASN A 381 -9.66 8.71 6.63
C ASN A 381 -10.47 8.33 5.39
N ASN A 382 -9.81 8.01 4.27
CA ASN A 382 -10.47 7.55 3.04
C ASN A 382 -11.23 6.23 3.26
N ALA A 383 -10.65 5.32 4.06
CA ALA A 383 -11.32 4.09 4.47
C ALA A 383 -12.52 4.35 5.40
N LEU A 384 -12.43 5.32 6.34
CA LEU A 384 -13.54 5.74 7.20
C LEU A 384 -14.69 6.36 6.40
N ILE A 385 -14.39 7.27 5.46
CA ILE A 385 -15.38 7.87 4.56
C ILE A 385 -16.12 6.75 3.81
N THR A 386 -15.38 5.83 3.19
CA THR A 386 -15.95 4.71 2.45
C THR A 386 -16.79 3.79 3.34
N MET A 387 -16.34 3.50 4.56
CA MET A 387 -17.04 2.66 5.52
C MET A 387 -18.37 3.30 5.93
N TYR A 388 -18.38 4.57 6.32
CA TYR A 388 -19.61 5.25 6.70
C TYR A 388 -20.57 5.39 5.52
N ALA A 389 -20.07 5.75 4.33
CA ALA A 389 -20.88 5.87 3.12
C ALA A 389 -21.56 4.56 2.73
N LYS A 390 -20.83 3.44 2.73
CA LYS A 390 -21.39 2.11 2.42
C LYS A 390 -22.32 1.56 3.50
N CYS A 391 -22.17 2.02 4.74
CA CYS A 391 -23.11 1.73 5.83
C CYS A 391 -24.33 2.67 5.85
N GLY A 392 -24.52 3.52 4.84
CA GLY A 392 -25.65 4.44 4.75
C GLY A 392 -25.56 5.65 5.70
N ARG A 393 -24.39 5.94 6.23
CA ARG A 393 -24.15 7.03 7.19
C ARG A 393 -23.38 8.17 6.53
N ILE A 394 -24.01 8.80 5.53
CA ILE A 394 -23.33 9.81 4.70
C ILE A 394 -22.90 11.05 5.49
N LEU A 395 -23.68 11.47 6.48
CA LEU A 395 -23.33 12.63 7.32
C LEU A 395 -22.06 12.42 8.12
N GLU A 396 -21.84 11.20 8.64
CA GLU A 396 -20.61 10.87 9.32
C GLU A 396 -19.42 10.79 8.34
N ALA A 397 -19.65 10.36 7.09
CA ALA A 397 -18.63 10.40 6.05
C ALA A 397 -18.20 11.83 5.73
N GLU A 398 -19.15 12.77 5.62
CA GLU A 398 -18.90 14.21 5.43
C GLU A 398 -18.09 14.79 6.61
N LEU A 399 -18.46 14.46 7.83
CA LEU A 399 -17.73 14.93 9.03
C LEU A 399 -16.27 14.48 9.02
N VAL A 400 -15.99 13.24 8.60
CA VAL A 400 -14.62 12.75 8.47
C VAL A 400 -13.89 13.50 7.35
N PHE A 401 -14.52 13.70 6.20
CA PHE A 401 -13.94 14.44 5.08
C PHE A 401 -13.60 15.89 5.45
N ASN A 402 -14.53 16.59 6.08
CA ASN A 402 -14.34 17.98 6.53
C ASN A 402 -13.26 18.14 7.60
N GLY A 403 -12.89 17.05 8.27
CA GLY A 403 -11.77 17.01 9.23
C GLY A 403 -10.39 16.84 8.58
N ILE A 404 -10.30 16.62 7.26
CA ILE A 404 -9.03 16.46 6.53
C ILE A 404 -8.51 17.85 6.14
N CYS A 405 -7.28 18.19 6.56
CA CYS A 405 -6.68 19.50 6.23
C CYS A 405 -6.23 19.59 4.76
N ASP A 406 -5.64 18.52 4.23
CA ASP A 406 -5.09 18.44 2.87
C ASP A 406 -5.69 17.21 2.17
N ALA A 407 -6.94 17.32 1.72
CA ALA A 407 -7.64 16.24 1.02
C ALA A 407 -7.00 15.97 -0.35
N ASP A 408 -6.67 14.70 -0.62
CA ASP A 408 -6.18 14.26 -1.92
C ASP A 408 -7.34 13.86 -2.87
N VAL A 409 -7.03 13.59 -4.13
CA VAL A 409 -8.02 13.15 -5.12
C VAL A 409 -8.79 11.91 -4.63
N ILE A 410 -8.15 11.01 -3.87
CA ILE A 410 -8.78 9.80 -3.34
C ILE A 410 -9.82 10.15 -2.28
N SER A 411 -9.55 11.16 -1.44
CA SER A 411 -10.51 11.66 -0.42
C SER A 411 -11.77 12.21 -1.08
N TRP A 412 -11.61 13.05 -2.10
CA TRP A 412 -12.72 13.59 -2.89
C TRP A 412 -13.51 12.47 -3.58
N ASN A 413 -12.83 11.55 -4.25
CA ASN A 413 -13.45 10.40 -4.92
C ASN A 413 -14.23 9.50 -3.95
N SER A 414 -13.72 9.31 -2.73
CA SER A 414 -14.37 8.50 -1.69
C SER A 414 -15.71 9.10 -1.27
N LEU A 415 -15.79 10.44 -1.11
CA LEU A 415 -17.02 11.10 -0.72
C LEU A 415 -17.99 11.25 -1.91
N ILE A 416 -17.52 11.60 -3.13
CA ILE A 416 -18.34 11.63 -4.35
C ILE A 416 -18.98 10.24 -4.58
N GLY A 417 -18.20 9.17 -4.49
CA GLY A 417 -18.68 7.80 -4.56
C GLY A 417 -19.68 7.46 -3.43
N GLY A 418 -19.44 7.99 -2.24
CA GLY A 418 -20.34 7.89 -1.10
C GLY A 418 -21.71 8.51 -1.37
N TYR A 419 -21.76 9.72 -1.89
CA TYR A 419 -23.00 10.36 -2.31
C TYR A 419 -23.69 9.57 -3.43
N ALA A 420 -22.93 9.08 -4.41
CA ALA A 420 -23.47 8.29 -5.51
C ALA A 420 -24.21 7.05 -5.03
N ILE A 421 -23.59 6.25 -4.13
CA ILE A 421 -24.19 5.01 -3.59
C ILE A 421 -25.47 5.31 -2.78
N ASN A 422 -25.50 6.44 -2.07
CA ASN A 422 -26.63 6.82 -1.23
C ASN A 422 -27.71 7.63 -1.97
N GLY A 423 -27.57 7.86 -3.28
CA GLY A 423 -28.57 8.54 -4.13
C GLY A 423 -28.56 10.06 -4.03
N TYR A 424 -27.56 10.67 -3.41
CA TYR A 424 -27.38 12.12 -3.27
C TYR A 424 -26.67 12.71 -4.52
N GLY A 425 -27.34 12.64 -5.68
CA GLY A 425 -26.74 13.04 -6.96
C GLY A 425 -26.44 14.53 -7.06
N LYS A 426 -27.26 15.39 -6.44
CA LYS A 426 -27.04 16.85 -6.47
C LYS A 426 -25.84 17.25 -5.63
N GLU A 427 -25.72 16.65 -4.45
CA GLU A 427 -24.62 16.86 -3.52
C GLU A 427 -23.30 16.34 -4.12
N ALA A 428 -23.33 15.22 -4.84
CA ALA A 428 -22.18 14.72 -5.58
C ALA A 428 -21.72 15.70 -6.67
N LEU A 429 -22.66 16.32 -7.42
CA LEU A 429 -22.34 17.34 -8.43
C LEU A 429 -21.74 18.59 -7.80
N GLN A 430 -22.30 19.07 -6.69
CA GLN A 430 -21.79 20.22 -5.96
C GLN A 430 -20.36 19.95 -5.47
N LEU A 431 -20.13 18.77 -4.87
CA LEU A 431 -18.80 18.39 -4.37
C LEU A 431 -17.77 18.29 -5.51
N PHE A 432 -18.18 17.84 -6.69
CA PHE A 432 -17.32 17.82 -7.88
C PHE A 432 -16.94 19.24 -8.33
N GLU A 433 -17.89 20.21 -8.28
CA GLU A 433 -17.61 21.61 -8.59
C GLU A 433 -16.68 22.25 -7.54
N GLU A 434 -16.85 21.92 -6.27
CA GLU A 434 -15.98 22.36 -5.17
C GLU A 434 -14.54 21.83 -5.37
N MET A 435 -14.37 20.53 -5.67
CA MET A 435 -13.08 19.92 -5.99
C MET A 435 -12.34 20.68 -7.10
N ALA A 436 -13.06 21.02 -8.18
CA ALA A 436 -12.48 21.75 -9.30
C ALA A 436 -12.14 23.21 -8.92
N SER A 437 -12.96 23.87 -8.07
CA SER A 437 -12.74 25.24 -7.61
C SER A 437 -11.54 25.36 -6.66
N GLU A 438 -11.24 24.32 -5.90
CA GLU A 438 -10.05 24.22 -5.05
C GLU A 438 -8.76 23.89 -5.85
N GLY A 439 -8.87 23.74 -7.17
CA GLY A 439 -7.75 23.48 -8.06
C GLY A 439 -7.32 22.01 -8.09
N MET A 440 -8.10 21.12 -7.50
CA MET A 440 -7.85 19.69 -7.56
C MET A 440 -8.31 19.13 -8.90
N ALA A 441 -7.41 18.54 -9.67
CA ALA A 441 -7.72 17.97 -10.98
C ALA A 441 -8.47 16.63 -10.83
N PRO A 442 -9.70 16.52 -11.40
CA PRO A 442 -10.43 15.26 -11.45
C PRO A 442 -9.67 14.20 -12.27
N ASP A 443 -9.78 12.94 -11.86
CA ASP A 443 -9.23 11.78 -12.56
C ASP A 443 -10.32 10.87 -13.14
N GLU A 444 -9.94 9.73 -13.70
CA GLU A 444 -10.85 8.73 -14.25
C GLU A 444 -11.85 8.23 -13.20
N VAL A 445 -11.38 8.04 -11.95
CA VAL A 445 -12.21 7.53 -10.84
C VAL A 445 -13.23 8.58 -10.41
N THR A 446 -12.86 9.86 -10.42
CA THR A 446 -13.79 10.98 -10.17
C THR A 446 -14.96 10.93 -11.15
N PHE A 447 -14.68 10.73 -12.45
CA PHE A 447 -15.72 10.66 -13.47
C PHE A 447 -16.59 9.40 -13.34
N ILE A 448 -16.04 8.24 -12.95
CA ILE A 448 -16.86 7.06 -12.61
C ILE A 448 -17.81 7.38 -11.46
N GLY A 449 -17.34 8.04 -10.40
CA GLY A 449 -18.14 8.41 -9.24
C GLY A 449 -19.30 9.35 -9.62
N ILE A 450 -19.00 10.43 -10.34
CA ILE A 450 -20.02 11.44 -10.67
C ILE A 450 -21.02 10.95 -11.73
N LEU A 451 -20.59 10.16 -12.72
CA LEU A 451 -21.49 9.52 -13.67
C LEU A 451 -22.38 8.47 -13.00
N SER A 452 -21.86 7.73 -12.02
CA SER A 452 -22.64 6.84 -11.18
C SER A 452 -23.68 7.61 -10.34
N ALA A 453 -23.32 8.77 -9.80
CA ALA A 453 -24.25 9.64 -9.08
C ALA A 453 -25.40 10.12 -10.00
N CYS A 454 -25.07 10.56 -11.22
CA CYS A 454 -26.08 10.92 -12.22
C CYS A 454 -26.99 9.73 -12.57
N ASN A 455 -26.41 8.52 -12.67
CA ASN A 455 -27.15 7.30 -12.96
C ASN A 455 -28.16 6.96 -11.86
N HIS A 456 -27.73 6.95 -10.60
CA HIS A 456 -28.61 6.66 -9.46
C HIS A 456 -29.70 7.73 -9.25
N ALA A 457 -29.40 8.99 -9.56
CA ALA A 457 -30.35 10.10 -9.46
C ALA A 457 -31.19 10.30 -10.74
N GLY A 458 -30.99 9.53 -11.81
CA GLY A 458 -31.72 9.69 -13.08
C GLY A 458 -31.42 10.98 -13.85
N MET A 459 -30.25 11.61 -13.62
CA MET A 459 -29.88 12.94 -14.15
C MET A 459 -29.20 12.82 -15.51
N VAL A 460 -29.98 12.41 -16.54
CA VAL A 460 -29.47 12.06 -17.88
C VAL A 460 -28.72 13.21 -18.56
N ASP A 461 -29.29 14.42 -18.56
CA ASP A 461 -28.71 15.57 -19.25
C ASP A 461 -27.36 15.98 -18.61
N HIS A 462 -27.25 15.90 -17.28
CA HIS A 462 -26.00 16.15 -16.57
C HIS A 462 -24.95 15.08 -16.88
N GLY A 463 -25.34 13.81 -16.87
CA GLY A 463 -24.44 12.70 -17.23
C GLY A 463 -23.89 12.86 -18.65
N LEU A 464 -24.74 13.18 -19.63
CA LEU A 464 -24.32 13.41 -21.02
C LEU A 464 -23.36 14.61 -21.16
N LYS A 465 -23.61 15.71 -20.43
CA LYS A 465 -22.71 16.87 -20.40
C LYS A 465 -21.36 16.50 -19.80
N LEU A 466 -21.34 15.85 -18.63
CA LEU A 466 -20.12 15.45 -17.94
C LEU A 466 -19.29 14.47 -18.77
N PHE A 467 -19.91 13.48 -19.39
CA PHE A 467 -19.21 12.54 -20.27
C PHE A 467 -18.54 13.24 -21.46
N LYS A 468 -19.18 14.29 -22.02
CA LYS A 468 -18.56 15.12 -23.07
C LYS A 468 -17.45 16.02 -22.54
N CYS A 469 -17.62 16.57 -21.33
CA CYS A 469 -16.61 17.42 -20.68
C CYS A 469 -15.34 16.64 -20.34
N MET A 470 -15.45 15.36 -19.97
CA MET A 470 -14.34 14.49 -19.63
C MET A 470 -13.20 14.53 -20.65
N SER A 471 -13.49 14.32 -21.92
CA SER A 471 -12.48 14.37 -22.98
C SER A 471 -12.20 15.78 -23.50
N LYS A 472 -13.19 16.70 -23.53
CA LYS A 472 -13.01 18.02 -24.12
C LYS A 472 -12.35 19.03 -23.21
N VAL A 473 -12.64 18.97 -21.91
CA VAL A 473 -12.20 19.95 -20.91
C VAL A 473 -11.03 19.39 -20.09
N TYR A 474 -11.14 18.13 -19.66
CA TYR A 474 -10.17 17.51 -18.76
C TYR A 474 -9.15 16.62 -19.48
N ALA A 475 -9.27 16.44 -20.80
CA ALA A 475 -8.39 15.60 -21.61
C ALA A 475 -8.28 14.13 -21.13
N ILE A 476 -9.33 13.62 -20.46
CA ILE A 476 -9.41 12.24 -19.98
C ILE A 476 -10.15 11.41 -21.02
N GLU A 477 -9.52 10.37 -21.55
CA GLU A 477 -10.17 9.45 -22.49
C GLU A 477 -11.10 8.48 -21.75
N PRO A 478 -12.37 8.32 -22.20
CA PRO A 478 -13.32 7.44 -21.54
C PRO A 478 -12.91 5.97 -21.59
N LEU A 479 -12.84 5.33 -20.42
CA LEU A 479 -12.65 3.91 -20.24
C LEU A 479 -13.98 3.14 -20.32
N ALA A 480 -13.93 1.81 -20.38
CA ALA A 480 -15.12 0.96 -20.47
C ALA A 480 -16.10 1.18 -19.28
N GLU A 481 -15.59 1.49 -18.10
CA GLU A 481 -16.37 1.77 -16.88
C GLU A 481 -17.24 3.02 -17.03
N HIS A 482 -16.71 4.08 -17.66
CA HIS A 482 -17.47 5.30 -17.94
C HIS A 482 -18.61 5.04 -18.92
N TYR A 483 -18.33 4.27 -19.97
CA TYR A 483 -19.36 3.83 -20.91
C TYR A 483 -20.43 2.97 -20.22
N ALA A 484 -20.04 2.07 -19.30
CA ALA A 484 -20.98 1.25 -18.54
C ALA A 484 -21.95 2.11 -17.72
N CYS A 485 -21.44 3.14 -17.02
CA CYS A 485 -22.29 4.09 -16.29
C CYS A 485 -23.27 4.81 -17.21
N MET A 486 -22.83 5.24 -18.39
CA MET A 486 -23.69 5.94 -19.35
C MET A 486 -24.73 5.03 -20.00
N VAL A 487 -24.35 3.79 -20.35
CA VAL A 487 -25.27 2.79 -20.89
C VAL A 487 -26.33 2.42 -19.85
N ASP A 488 -25.96 2.28 -18.56
CA ASP A 488 -26.94 2.05 -17.49
C ASP A 488 -27.85 3.26 -17.29
N LEU A 489 -27.32 4.48 -17.29
CA LEU A 489 -28.10 5.72 -17.18
C LEU A 489 -29.15 5.85 -18.30
N LEU A 490 -28.73 5.70 -19.57
CA LEU A 490 -29.64 5.74 -20.72
C LEU A 490 -30.63 4.57 -20.71
N GLY A 491 -30.15 3.40 -20.30
CA GLY A 491 -30.94 2.19 -20.18
C GLY A 491 -32.08 2.30 -19.17
N ARG A 492 -31.83 2.88 -18.00
CA ARG A 492 -32.86 3.09 -16.95
C ARG A 492 -34.02 3.97 -17.41
N VAL A 493 -33.78 4.95 -18.27
CA VAL A 493 -34.78 5.83 -18.80
C VAL A 493 -35.39 5.35 -20.15
N GLY A 494 -35.02 4.13 -20.60
CA GLY A 494 -35.58 3.52 -21.81
C GLY A 494 -35.00 4.01 -23.14
N ARG A 495 -33.91 4.83 -23.12
CA ARG A 495 -33.23 5.32 -24.33
C ARG A 495 -32.28 4.27 -24.89
N LEU A 496 -32.80 3.06 -25.21
CA LEU A 496 -31.98 1.87 -25.55
C LEU A 496 -31.17 2.05 -26.84
N ASP A 497 -31.75 2.72 -27.85
CA ASP A 497 -31.09 2.97 -29.14
C ASP A 497 -29.84 3.85 -28.94
N GLU A 498 -29.96 4.90 -28.13
CA GLU A 498 -28.83 5.77 -27.82
C GLU A 498 -27.77 5.05 -26.97
N ALA A 499 -28.20 4.20 -26.01
CA ALA A 499 -27.30 3.37 -25.24
C ALA A 499 -26.52 2.41 -26.16
N PHE A 500 -27.18 1.79 -27.13
CA PHE A 500 -26.53 0.90 -28.09
C PHE A 500 -25.60 1.63 -29.06
N GLU A 501 -26.00 2.80 -29.58
CA GLU A 501 -25.13 3.64 -30.41
C GLU A 501 -23.89 4.09 -29.63
N MET A 502 -24.01 4.34 -28.33
CA MET A 502 -22.86 4.65 -27.47
C MET A 502 -21.90 3.45 -27.38
N VAL A 503 -22.43 2.22 -27.23
CA VAL A 503 -21.61 1.00 -27.24
C VAL A 503 -20.90 0.81 -28.59
N ARG A 504 -21.58 1.06 -29.71
CA ARG A 504 -20.98 0.97 -31.06
C ARG A 504 -19.91 2.02 -31.32
N GLY A 505 -20.08 3.21 -30.74
CA GLY A 505 -19.14 4.33 -30.86
C GLY A 505 -17.95 4.29 -29.91
N MET A 506 -17.81 3.26 -29.09
CA MET A 506 -16.70 3.14 -28.14
C MET A 506 -15.34 3.08 -28.85
N LYS A 507 -14.39 3.88 -28.39
CA LYS A 507 -12.99 3.81 -28.85
C LYS A 507 -12.23 2.65 -28.22
N VAL A 508 -12.70 2.13 -27.09
CA VAL A 508 -12.13 1.01 -26.33
C VAL A 508 -13.02 -0.23 -26.48
N LYS A 509 -12.46 -1.42 -26.29
CA LYS A 509 -13.24 -2.66 -26.36
C LYS A 509 -14.24 -2.71 -25.21
N ALA A 510 -15.53 -2.91 -25.52
CA ALA A 510 -16.58 -3.08 -24.51
C ALA A 510 -16.25 -4.32 -23.63
N ASN A 511 -16.34 -4.15 -22.31
CA ASN A 511 -16.13 -5.21 -21.32
C ASN A 511 -17.48 -5.80 -20.85
N ALA A 512 -17.38 -6.78 -19.93
CA ALA A 512 -18.58 -7.42 -19.35
C ALA A 512 -19.52 -6.41 -18.65
N GLY A 513 -18.98 -5.34 -18.04
CA GLY A 513 -19.79 -4.31 -17.39
C GLY A 513 -20.71 -3.57 -18.36
N VAL A 514 -20.20 -3.17 -19.53
CA VAL A 514 -20.98 -2.47 -20.57
C VAL A 514 -22.10 -3.35 -21.10
N TRP A 515 -21.79 -4.60 -21.46
CA TRP A 515 -22.78 -5.54 -21.97
C TRP A 515 -23.79 -5.95 -20.90
N GLY A 516 -23.36 -6.07 -19.63
CA GLY A 516 -24.23 -6.33 -18.49
C GLY A 516 -25.23 -5.20 -18.22
N ALA A 517 -24.78 -3.94 -18.29
CA ALA A 517 -25.66 -2.78 -18.19
C ALA A 517 -26.70 -2.75 -19.30
N LEU A 518 -26.29 -3.00 -20.55
CA LEU A 518 -27.22 -3.06 -21.70
C LEU A 518 -28.21 -4.21 -21.55
N LEU A 519 -27.78 -5.40 -21.13
CA LEU A 519 -28.66 -6.56 -20.89
C LEU A 519 -29.69 -6.26 -19.80
N GLY A 520 -29.26 -5.62 -18.69
CA GLY A 520 -30.16 -5.18 -17.62
C GLY A 520 -31.22 -4.19 -18.10
N ALA A 521 -30.83 -3.24 -18.92
CA ALA A 521 -31.71 -2.25 -19.54
C ALA A 521 -32.71 -2.92 -20.50
N CYS A 522 -32.26 -3.84 -21.35
CA CYS A 522 -33.12 -4.58 -22.27
C CYS A 522 -34.17 -5.39 -21.51
N ARG A 523 -33.83 -5.97 -20.37
CA ARG A 523 -34.79 -6.66 -19.50
C ARG A 523 -35.84 -5.69 -18.96
N ALA A 524 -35.43 -4.54 -18.44
CA ALA A 524 -36.34 -3.57 -17.84
C ALA A 524 -37.38 -3.03 -18.84
N HIS A 525 -37.03 -2.95 -20.13
CA HIS A 525 -37.84 -2.39 -21.18
C HIS A 525 -38.32 -3.42 -22.23
N GLY A 526 -38.16 -4.72 -21.99
CA GLY A 526 -38.66 -5.78 -22.84
C GLY A 526 -38.05 -5.88 -24.24
N ASN A 527 -36.84 -5.32 -24.47
CA ASN A 527 -36.18 -5.37 -25.78
C ASN A 527 -35.42 -6.70 -25.97
N LEU A 528 -36.08 -7.63 -26.65
CA LEU A 528 -35.56 -8.97 -26.88
C LEU A 528 -34.36 -9.01 -27.82
N GLU A 529 -34.37 -8.23 -28.90
CA GLU A 529 -33.33 -8.27 -29.93
C GLU A 529 -31.98 -7.79 -29.39
N LEU A 530 -31.95 -6.62 -28.76
CA LEU A 530 -30.75 -6.11 -28.13
C LEU A 530 -30.33 -6.97 -26.93
N GLY A 531 -31.30 -7.52 -26.18
CA GLY A 531 -31.05 -8.41 -25.05
C GLY A 531 -30.30 -9.69 -25.47
N ARG A 532 -30.71 -10.31 -26.58
CA ARG A 532 -30.00 -11.50 -27.14
C ARG A 532 -28.56 -11.17 -27.56
N LEU A 533 -28.38 -10.03 -28.24
CA LEU A 533 -27.05 -9.57 -28.66
C LEU A 533 -26.15 -9.33 -27.43
N ALA A 534 -26.66 -8.60 -26.44
CA ALA A 534 -25.92 -8.29 -25.23
C ALA A 534 -25.55 -9.55 -24.44
N ALA A 535 -26.47 -10.52 -24.30
CA ALA A 535 -26.23 -11.77 -23.62
C ALA A 535 -25.20 -12.65 -24.35
N HIS A 536 -25.26 -12.71 -25.69
CA HIS A 536 -24.27 -13.44 -26.49
C HIS A 536 -22.87 -12.87 -26.28
N LYS A 537 -22.75 -11.54 -26.37
CA LYS A 537 -21.47 -10.87 -26.11
C LYS A 537 -20.98 -11.07 -24.69
N LEU A 538 -21.87 -11.07 -23.71
CA LEU A 538 -21.52 -11.26 -22.31
C LEU A 538 -21.04 -12.70 -22.03
N SER A 539 -21.62 -13.70 -22.68
CA SER A 539 -21.18 -15.10 -22.58
C SER A 539 -19.77 -15.35 -23.15
N GLU A 540 -19.31 -14.51 -24.09
CA GLU A 540 -17.92 -14.58 -24.58
C GLU A 540 -16.91 -14.17 -23.50
N PHE A 541 -17.28 -13.24 -22.59
CA PHE A 541 -16.43 -12.76 -21.51
C PHE A 541 -16.54 -13.58 -20.23
N GLU A 542 -17.76 -13.98 -19.87
CA GLU A 542 -18.09 -14.61 -18.59
C GLU A 542 -18.95 -15.88 -18.81
N PRO A 543 -18.41 -16.94 -19.43
CA PRO A 543 -19.19 -18.13 -19.79
C PRO A 543 -19.73 -18.92 -18.58
N HIS A 544 -19.12 -18.75 -17.40
CA HIS A 544 -19.51 -19.48 -16.19
C HIS A 544 -20.43 -18.66 -15.25
N LYS A 545 -20.76 -17.41 -15.60
CA LYS A 545 -21.57 -16.54 -14.75
C LYS A 545 -23.07 -16.79 -14.97
N THR A 546 -23.69 -17.47 -14.01
CA THR A 546 -25.09 -17.89 -14.06
C THR A 546 -26.08 -16.74 -14.20
N SER A 547 -25.79 -15.56 -13.62
CA SER A 547 -26.66 -14.37 -13.69
C SER A 547 -26.98 -13.98 -15.13
N ASN A 548 -26.04 -14.12 -16.07
CA ASN A 548 -26.22 -13.74 -17.46
C ASN A 548 -27.25 -14.62 -18.17
N TYR A 549 -27.19 -15.93 -17.93
CA TYR A 549 -28.18 -16.89 -18.46
C TYR A 549 -29.57 -16.71 -17.84
N VAL A 550 -29.62 -16.42 -16.54
CA VAL A 550 -30.88 -16.14 -15.84
C VAL A 550 -31.56 -14.89 -16.40
N LEU A 551 -30.82 -13.81 -16.61
CA LEU A 551 -31.34 -12.58 -17.19
C LEU A 551 -31.91 -12.81 -18.59
N LEU A 552 -31.17 -13.52 -19.47
CA LEU A 552 -31.60 -13.83 -20.81
C LEU A 552 -32.85 -14.77 -20.80
N SER A 553 -32.85 -15.79 -19.94
CA SER A 553 -34.01 -16.65 -19.78
C SER A 553 -35.27 -15.89 -19.34
N ASN A 554 -35.11 -14.91 -18.45
CA ASN A 554 -36.22 -14.06 -18.00
C ASN A 554 -36.75 -13.17 -19.13
N ILE A 555 -35.88 -12.56 -19.96
CA ILE A 555 -36.28 -11.76 -21.12
C ILE A 555 -37.10 -12.61 -22.10
N HIS A 556 -36.69 -13.85 -22.37
CA HIS A 556 -37.46 -14.79 -23.20
C HIS A 556 -38.81 -15.14 -22.57
N ALA A 557 -38.87 -15.39 -21.26
CA ALA A 557 -40.08 -15.69 -20.55
C ALA A 557 -41.08 -14.53 -20.54
N GLU A 558 -40.61 -13.28 -20.33
CA GLU A 558 -41.43 -12.08 -20.40
C GLU A 558 -42.00 -11.84 -21.82
N ALA A 559 -41.28 -12.28 -22.85
CA ALA A 559 -41.73 -12.27 -24.24
C ALA A 559 -42.63 -13.48 -24.60
N ASN A 560 -43.05 -14.30 -23.63
CA ASN A 560 -43.80 -15.55 -23.81
C ASN A 560 -43.09 -16.64 -24.67
N ARG A 561 -41.75 -16.55 -24.80
CA ARG A 561 -40.92 -17.50 -25.54
C ARG A 561 -40.36 -18.58 -24.61
N TRP A 562 -41.24 -19.44 -24.10
CA TRP A 562 -40.89 -20.41 -23.05
C TRP A 562 -39.90 -21.49 -23.50
N ASN A 563 -39.94 -21.88 -24.78
CA ASN A 563 -38.99 -22.87 -25.32
C ASN A 563 -37.56 -22.33 -25.33
N GLU A 564 -37.34 -21.10 -25.83
CA GLU A 564 -36.02 -20.45 -25.82
C GLU A 564 -35.55 -20.15 -24.38
N ALA A 565 -36.46 -19.79 -23.47
CA ALA A 565 -36.13 -19.63 -22.06
C ALA A 565 -35.61 -20.92 -21.43
N GLN A 566 -36.20 -22.07 -21.81
CA GLN A 566 -35.76 -23.41 -21.36
C GLN A 566 -34.40 -23.79 -21.97
N GLU A 567 -34.20 -23.54 -23.26
CA GLU A 567 -32.91 -23.79 -23.94
C GLU A 567 -31.77 -23.04 -23.26
N VAL A 568 -31.93 -21.74 -22.93
CA VAL A 568 -30.94 -20.94 -22.21
C VAL A 568 -30.61 -21.54 -20.85
N ARG A 569 -31.60 -22.07 -20.12
CA ARG A 569 -31.37 -22.74 -18.83
C ARG A 569 -30.66 -24.09 -18.99
N MET A 570 -30.94 -24.85 -20.06
CA MET A 570 -30.18 -26.05 -20.37
C MET A 570 -28.72 -25.75 -20.69
N LEU A 571 -28.43 -24.68 -21.45
CA LEU A 571 -27.08 -24.24 -21.73
C LEU A 571 -26.32 -23.81 -20.44
N MET A 572 -27.00 -23.15 -19.52
CA MET A 572 -26.43 -22.79 -18.21
C MET A 572 -26.00 -24.05 -17.42
N ASN A 573 -26.87 -25.06 -17.36
CA ASN A 573 -26.58 -26.30 -16.65
C ASN A 573 -25.47 -27.11 -17.33
N ALA A 574 -25.46 -27.18 -18.68
CA ALA A 574 -24.42 -27.87 -19.45
C ALA A 574 -23.04 -27.22 -19.32
N GLY A 575 -22.99 -25.92 -19.11
CA GLY A 575 -21.75 -25.16 -18.86
C GLY A 575 -21.15 -25.34 -17.46
N GLY A 576 -21.77 -26.17 -16.58
CA GLY A 576 -21.32 -26.39 -15.21
C GLY A 576 -21.41 -25.15 -14.30
N ALA A 577 -22.18 -24.14 -14.71
CA ALA A 577 -22.36 -22.94 -13.95
C ALA A 577 -23.28 -23.18 -12.73
N VAL A 578 -22.73 -23.06 -11.53
CA VAL A 578 -23.48 -23.24 -10.27
C VAL A 578 -24.03 -21.88 -9.85
N LYS A 579 -25.33 -21.84 -9.54
CA LYS A 579 -25.99 -20.61 -9.04
C LYS A 579 -25.39 -20.24 -7.68
N GLU A 580 -24.79 -19.08 -7.58
CA GLU A 580 -24.39 -18.53 -6.28
C GLU A 580 -25.66 -18.19 -5.48
N PRO A 581 -25.78 -18.69 -4.23
CA PRO A 581 -26.94 -18.36 -3.40
C PRO A 581 -26.92 -16.87 -3.03
N GLY A 582 -28.10 -16.25 -3.01
CA GLY A 582 -28.23 -14.87 -2.54
C GLY A 582 -27.83 -14.78 -1.07
N CYS A 583 -26.98 -13.80 -0.74
CA CYS A 583 -26.52 -13.55 0.61
C CYS A 583 -27.12 -12.23 1.15
N SER A 584 -27.49 -12.22 2.43
CA SER A 584 -27.91 -11.04 3.17
C SER A 584 -27.22 -11.04 4.53
N TRP A 585 -26.95 -9.87 5.07
CA TRP A 585 -26.35 -9.73 6.39
C TRP A 585 -27.20 -8.81 7.26
N VAL A 586 -27.30 -9.15 8.54
CA VAL A 586 -27.91 -8.27 9.55
C VAL A 586 -26.99 -8.22 10.76
N GLU A 587 -26.81 -7.05 11.34
CA GLU A 587 -26.07 -6.84 12.57
C GLU A 587 -27.04 -6.86 13.76
N VAL A 588 -26.88 -7.83 14.67
CA VAL A 588 -27.68 -7.95 15.89
C VAL A 588 -26.73 -8.09 17.07
N ARG A 589 -26.86 -7.22 18.07
CA ARG A 589 -26.02 -7.22 19.30
C ARG A 589 -24.51 -7.27 19.02
N ASN A 590 -24.02 -6.44 18.09
CA ASN A 590 -22.62 -6.37 17.66
C ASN A 590 -22.08 -7.65 16.99
N GLN A 591 -22.97 -8.52 16.51
CA GLN A 591 -22.60 -9.68 15.70
C GLN A 591 -23.25 -9.58 14.32
N VAL A 592 -22.46 -9.80 13.29
CA VAL A 592 -22.95 -9.83 11.91
C VAL A 592 -23.43 -11.25 11.60
N HIS A 593 -24.72 -11.38 11.28
CA HIS A 593 -25.34 -12.63 10.86
C HIS A 593 -25.51 -12.62 9.35
N GLY A 594 -24.90 -13.56 8.64
CA GLY A 594 -25.07 -13.76 7.21
C GLY A 594 -26.17 -14.80 6.94
N PHE A 595 -26.99 -14.57 5.92
CA PHE A 595 -28.05 -15.47 5.49
C PHE A 595 -27.82 -15.84 4.03
N LEU A 596 -27.82 -17.13 3.74
CA LEU A 596 -27.79 -17.67 2.39
C LEU A 596 -29.19 -18.13 1.99
N SER A 597 -29.58 -17.97 0.73
CA SER A 597 -30.94 -18.28 0.25
C SER A 597 -31.39 -19.72 0.42
N ASP A 598 -30.48 -20.67 0.67
CA ASP A 598 -30.77 -22.10 0.83
C ASP A 598 -30.22 -22.72 2.14
N ASP A 599 -29.83 -21.88 3.11
CA ASP A 599 -29.21 -22.35 4.36
C ASP A 599 -30.27 -22.66 5.42
N SER A 600 -30.49 -23.94 5.68
CA SER A 600 -31.44 -24.46 6.68
C SER A 600 -30.77 -24.86 8.00
N THR A 601 -29.63 -24.30 8.36
CA THR A 601 -28.92 -24.68 9.59
C THR A 601 -29.64 -24.25 10.86
N GLN A 602 -29.77 -25.16 11.80
CA GLN A 602 -30.59 -25.06 13.04
C GLN A 602 -30.19 -23.91 14.00
N SER A 603 -29.04 -23.26 13.83
CA SER A 603 -28.55 -22.21 14.75
C SER A 603 -29.22 -20.83 14.58
N ARG A 604 -30.17 -20.68 13.64
CA ARG A 604 -30.83 -19.41 13.29
C ARG A 604 -32.34 -19.38 13.52
N LEU A 605 -32.90 -20.43 14.11
CA LEU A 605 -34.33 -20.58 14.34
C LEU A 605 -35.01 -19.37 14.99
N ASP A 606 -34.37 -18.73 15.94
CA ASP A 606 -34.95 -17.56 16.64
C ASP A 606 -35.03 -16.31 15.74
N ILE A 607 -34.06 -16.14 14.82
CA ILE A 607 -34.05 -15.01 13.88
C ILE A 607 -35.06 -15.26 12.75
N ASP A 608 -35.13 -16.48 12.25
CA ASP A 608 -36.09 -16.88 11.21
C ASP A 608 -37.53 -16.79 11.71
N VAL A 609 -37.80 -17.19 12.96
CA VAL A 609 -39.13 -17.06 13.60
C VAL A 609 -39.48 -15.57 13.78
N THR A 610 -38.51 -14.74 14.17
CA THR A 610 -38.72 -13.29 14.34
C THR A 610 -38.98 -12.60 12.99
N LEU A 611 -38.23 -12.95 11.94
CA LEU A 611 -38.42 -12.45 10.57
C LEU A 611 -39.76 -12.90 9.98
N ALA A 612 -40.15 -14.16 10.18
CA ALA A 612 -41.46 -14.67 9.76
C ALA A 612 -42.62 -13.94 10.47
N SER A 613 -42.46 -13.68 11.78
CA SER A 613 -43.44 -12.90 12.56
C SER A 613 -43.52 -11.45 12.04
N LEU A 614 -42.38 -10.80 11.82
CA LEU A 614 -42.31 -9.43 11.29
C LEU A 614 -42.92 -9.33 9.88
N THR A 615 -42.62 -10.30 9.02
CA THR A 615 -43.18 -10.39 7.66
C THR A 615 -44.69 -10.57 7.70
N SER A 616 -45.20 -11.37 8.63
CA SER A 616 -46.63 -11.55 8.86
C SER A 616 -47.29 -10.24 9.34
N HIS A 617 -46.68 -9.55 10.27
CA HIS A 617 -47.19 -8.24 10.76
C HIS A 617 -47.19 -7.19 9.65
N ILE A 618 -46.16 -7.12 8.82
CA ILE A 618 -46.07 -6.21 7.68
C ILE A 618 -47.18 -6.53 6.65
N ARG A 619 -47.37 -7.79 6.28
CA ARG A 619 -48.45 -8.21 5.38
C ARG A 619 -49.82 -7.84 5.93
N ASN A 620 -50.06 -8.07 7.22
CA ASN A 620 -51.31 -7.72 7.85
C ASN A 620 -51.54 -6.19 7.91
N ALA A 621 -50.51 -5.41 8.10
CA ALA A 621 -50.56 -3.94 8.06
C ALA A 621 -50.88 -3.43 6.64
N PHE A 622 -50.31 -4.01 5.60
CA PHE A 622 -50.65 -3.68 4.21
C PHE A 622 -52.08 -4.07 3.83
N HIS A 623 -52.57 -5.25 4.26
CA HIS A 623 -53.95 -5.63 4.03
C HIS A 623 -54.98 -4.76 4.75
N ILE A 624 -54.63 -4.19 5.92
CA ILE A 624 -55.51 -3.22 6.60
C ILE A 624 -55.56 -1.89 5.86
N SER A 625 -54.51 -1.46 5.17
CA SER A 625 -54.49 -0.23 4.36
C SER A 625 -55.30 -0.34 3.05
N GLU A 626 -55.47 -1.53 2.49
CA GLU A 626 -56.30 -1.77 1.31
C GLU A 626 -57.81 -1.89 1.65
N VAL A 627 -58.17 -2.18 2.90
CA VAL A 627 -59.57 -2.27 3.36
C VAL A 627 -60.11 -0.90 3.85
N THR A 628 -59.22 0.10 4.09
CA THR A 628 -59.60 1.43 4.56
C THR A 628 -59.44 2.54 3.50
N ALA A 629 -59.15 2.23 2.24
CA ALA A 629 -59.19 3.09 1.07
C ALA A 629 -60.31 2.65 0.13
#